data_508a0bf03dc3388f2f7bc9233d48126f
#
_entry.id   508a0bf03dc3388f2f7bc9233d48126f
#
_cell.length_a   1.000
_cell.length_b   1.000
_cell.length_c   1.000
_cell.angle_alpha   90.00
_cell.angle_beta   90.00
_cell.angle_gamma   90.00
#
_symmetry.space_group_name_H-M   'P 1'
#
loop_
_entity.id
_entity.type
_entity.pdbx_description
1 polymer ?
#
loop_
_entity_poly.entity_id
_entity_poly.type
_entity_poly.pdbx_seq_one_letter_code
_entity_poly.pdbx_strand_id
1 'polypeptide(L)'
;MARAVVGNPFENQIPTVSPTAQPVDIYQRGVVKNSTFASLAENLSRLSQKADRAFGNVEKRAAEREFAEGQELYNKTRLSIGDAVREGIIDEGESPYLRKGYRVSQLNVLANKYATDLNVALEAQQLYKNGNPAAAAKFSQNFYDKFVEANDLSAFAPTELAEFLTPTTQKANAAFISSWKTKNISWQREQN
;
A
#
# COMPACT_ATOMS: atom_id res chain seq x y z
N MET A 1 23.94 36.65 8.81
CA MET A 1 23.90 35.17 8.69
C MET A 1 22.43 34.76 8.54
N ALA A 2 22.00 34.44 7.33
CA ALA A 2 20.62 34.04 7.06
C ALA A 2 20.46 32.56 7.38
N ARG A 3 19.58 32.21 8.32
CA ARG A 3 19.17 30.82 8.58
C ARG A 3 18.28 30.34 7.42
N ALA A 4 18.73 29.33 6.72
CA ALA A 4 17.91 28.59 5.77
C ALA A 4 16.76 27.92 6.55
N VAL A 5 15.53 28.31 6.26
CA VAL A 5 14.32 27.60 6.70
C VAL A 5 14.26 26.31 5.89
N VAL A 6 14.56 25.19 6.51
CA VAL A 6 14.34 23.87 5.91
C VAL A 6 12.82 23.65 5.88
N GLY A 7 12.21 23.85 4.72
CA GLY A 7 10.80 23.57 4.51
C GLY A 7 10.52 22.08 4.80
N ASN A 8 9.41 21.80 5.49
CA ASN A 8 8.93 20.46 5.78
C ASN A 8 8.65 19.73 4.45
N PRO A 9 9.32 18.63 4.11
CA PRO A 9 9.14 17.94 2.83
C PRO A 9 7.71 17.40 2.62
N PHE A 10 6.87 17.40 3.67
CA PHE A 10 5.47 16.99 3.60
C PHE A 10 4.47 18.14 3.42
N GLU A 11 4.91 19.40 3.55
CA GLU A 11 4.02 20.56 3.44
C GLU A 11 3.49 20.74 2.01
N ASN A 12 4.25 20.32 1.00
CA ASN A 12 3.87 20.41 -0.42
C ASN A 12 3.13 19.16 -0.96
N GLN A 13 2.93 18.12 -0.14
CA GLN A 13 2.26 16.87 -0.55
C GLN A 13 0.89 16.67 0.10
N ILE A 14 0.47 17.56 0.98
CA ILE A 14 -0.89 17.50 1.52
C ILE A 14 -1.81 18.15 0.49
N PRO A 15 -2.65 17.40 -0.23
CA PRO A 15 -3.66 18.02 -1.06
C PRO A 15 -4.54 18.87 -0.15
N THR A 16 -4.66 20.16 -0.45
CA THR A 16 -5.63 21.05 0.17
C THR A 16 -7.02 20.50 -0.14
N VAL A 17 -7.57 19.75 0.81
CA VAL A 17 -8.93 19.24 0.71
C VAL A 17 -9.86 20.44 0.85
N SER A 18 -10.54 20.80 -0.23
CA SER A 18 -11.59 21.81 -0.20
C SER A 18 -12.64 21.44 0.85
N PRO A 19 -13.16 22.39 1.63
CA PRO A 19 -14.07 22.12 2.76
C PRO A 19 -15.44 21.55 2.38
N THR A 20 -15.68 21.26 1.10
CA THR A 20 -16.91 20.64 0.57
C THR A 20 -16.86 19.10 0.48
N ALA A 21 -15.77 18.45 0.92
CA ALA A 21 -15.78 17.01 1.02
C ALA A 21 -16.71 16.58 2.16
N GLN A 22 -17.84 15.97 1.81
CA GLN A 22 -18.74 15.34 2.78
C GLN A 22 -17.94 14.34 3.63
N PRO A 23 -18.24 14.23 4.94
CA PRO A 23 -17.59 13.25 5.79
C PRO A 23 -17.86 11.86 5.21
N VAL A 24 -16.82 11.20 4.73
CA VAL A 24 -16.90 9.80 4.35
C VAL A 24 -17.09 9.02 5.65
N ASP A 25 -18.25 8.39 5.78
CA ASP A 25 -18.61 7.57 6.93
C ASP A 25 -17.69 6.34 6.98
N ILE A 26 -16.64 6.42 7.80
CA ILE A 26 -15.58 5.40 7.91
C ILE A 26 -16.08 4.16 8.69
N TYR A 27 -17.33 4.18 9.17
CA TYR A 27 -17.91 3.10 9.99
C TYR A 27 -18.70 2.05 9.22
N GLN A 28 -18.60 1.96 7.90
CA GLN A 28 -19.11 0.78 7.20
C GLN A 28 -18.15 -0.40 7.36
N ARG A 29 -18.28 -1.06 8.51
CA ARG A 29 -17.88 -2.46 8.70
C ARG A 29 -18.46 -3.29 7.57
N GLY A 30 -17.64 -3.76 6.65
CA GLY A 30 -18.06 -4.85 5.78
C GLY A 30 -17.72 -4.77 4.30
N VAL A 31 -16.96 -3.80 3.81
CA VAL A 31 -16.65 -3.73 2.37
C VAL A 31 -15.14 -3.66 2.09
N VAL A 32 -14.37 -4.51 2.74
CA VAL A 32 -12.95 -4.72 2.35
C VAL A 32 -12.86 -5.68 1.15
N LYS A 33 -13.96 -6.33 0.78
CA LYS A 33 -13.94 -7.37 -0.27
C LYS A 33 -13.91 -6.86 -1.71
N ASN A 34 -14.33 -5.63 -2.01
CA ASN A 34 -14.46 -5.19 -3.39
C ASN A 34 -13.35 -4.25 -3.90
N SER A 35 -12.64 -3.55 -3.03
CA SER A 35 -11.60 -2.60 -3.48
C SER A 35 -10.32 -3.28 -3.97
N THR A 36 -9.95 -4.41 -3.39
CA THR A 36 -8.79 -5.20 -3.81
C THR A 36 -9.04 -5.89 -5.15
N PHE A 37 -10.24 -6.43 -5.36
CA PHE A 37 -10.60 -7.03 -6.64
C PHE A 37 -10.77 -5.99 -7.75
N ALA A 38 -11.31 -4.81 -7.45
CA ALA A 38 -11.45 -3.74 -8.43
C ALA A 38 -10.08 -3.19 -8.87
N SER A 39 -9.14 -2.96 -7.94
CA SER A 39 -7.79 -2.53 -8.27
C SER A 39 -6.98 -3.62 -9.01
N LEU A 40 -7.21 -4.89 -8.69
CA LEU A 40 -6.63 -6.03 -9.41
C LEU A 40 -7.19 -6.12 -10.83
N ALA A 41 -8.50 -5.96 -11.00
CA ALA A 41 -9.14 -5.94 -12.32
C ALA A 41 -8.67 -4.75 -13.17
N GLU A 42 -8.48 -3.57 -12.57
CA GLU A 42 -7.95 -2.39 -13.26
C GLU A 42 -6.47 -2.58 -13.66
N ASN A 43 -5.66 -3.16 -12.81
CA ASN A 43 -4.26 -3.47 -13.13
C ASN A 43 -4.14 -4.58 -14.17
N LEU A 44 -5.01 -5.57 -14.13
CA LEU A 44 -5.13 -6.58 -15.19
C LEU A 44 -5.54 -5.94 -16.52
N SER A 45 -6.48 -5.00 -16.50
CA SER A 45 -6.92 -4.25 -17.68
C SER A 45 -5.79 -3.42 -18.28
N ARG A 46 -4.97 -2.75 -17.45
CA ARG A 46 -3.79 -1.98 -17.90
C ARG A 46 -2.70 -2.88 -18.47
N LEU A 47 -2.47 -4.05 -17.86
CA LEU A 47 -1.58 -5.09 -18.39
C LEU A 47 -2.10 -5.65 -19.71
N SER A 48 -3.40 -5.91 -19.80
CA SER A 48 -4.09 -6.34 -21.00
C SER A 48 -3.91 -5.33 -22.15
N GLN A 49 -4.11 -4.04 -21.89
CA GLN A 49 -3.93 -2.99 -22.91
C GLN A 49 -2.47 -2.86 -23.41
N LYS A 50 -1.48 -3.12 -22.55
CA LYS A 50 -0.08 -3.16 -22.96
C LYS A 50 0.26 -4.43 -23.76
N ALA A 51 -0.35 -5.56 -23.40
CA ALA A 51 -0.19 -6.83 -24.10
C ALA A 51 -0.94 -6.84 -25.46
N ASP A 52 -2.09 -6.15 -25.58
CA ASP A 52 -2.84 -6.02 -26.86
C ASP A 52 -2.02 -5.38 -27.99
N ARG A 53 -1.02 -4.59 -27.64
CA ARG A 53 -0.15 -3.95 -28.62
C ARG A 53 1.03 -4.83 -29.06
N ALA A 54 1.33 -5.90 -28.32
CA ALA A 54 2.54 -6.71 -28.52
C ALA A 54 2.26 -8.15 -28.93
N PHE A 55 1.09 -8.72 -28.57
CA PHE A 55 0.81 -10.16 -28.76
C PHE A 55 -0.62 -10.39 -29.24
N GLY A 56 -0.78 -11.43 -30.07
CA GLY A 56 -2.09 -11.85 -30.56
C GLY A 56 -3.02 -12.35 -29.44
N ASN A 57 -4.32 -12.40 -29.70
CA ASN A 57 -5.37 -12.74 -28.73
C ASN A 57 -5.14 -14.05 -27.95
N VAL A 58 -4.39 -15.01 -28.50
CA VAL A 58 -4.10 -16.31 -27.87
C VAL A 58 -3.02 -16.16 -26.79
N GLU A 59 -1.94 -15.47 -27.10
CA GLU A 59 -0.83 -15.22 -26.17
C GLU A 59 -1.26 -14.34 -25.01
N LYS A 60 -2.15 -13.38 -25.27
CA LYS A 60 -2.74 -12.52 -24.23
C LYS A 60 -3.54 -13.34 -23.22
N ARG A 61 -4.40 -14.25 -23.66
CA ARG A 61 -5.21 -15.12 -22.79
C ARG A 61 -4.33 -16.06 -21.96
N ALA A 62 -3.23 -16.52 -22.52
CA ALA A 62 -2.24 -17.33 -21.79
C ALA A 62 -1.57 -16.50 -20.70
N ALA A 63 -1.08 -15.30 -21.03
CA ALA A 63 -0.46 -14.38 -20.09
C ALA A 63 -1.40 -13.96 -18.93
N GLU A 64 -2.67 -13.69 -19.24
CA GLU A 64 -3.68 -13.37 -18.23
C GLU A 64 -3.96 -14.56 -17.28
N ARG A 65 -3.99 -15.78 -17.83
CA ARG A 65 -4.18 -17.01 -17.04
C ARG A 65 -2.99 -17.24 -16.10
N GLU A 66 -1.79 -17.19 -16.63
CA GLU A 66 -0.57 -17.38 -15.86
C GLU A 66 -0.41 -16.31 -14.77
N PHE A 67 -0.77 -15.05 -15.08
CA PHE A 67 -0.79 -13.99 -14.08
C PHE A 67 -1.79 -14.27 -12.96
N ALA A 68 -3.00 -14.70 -13.29
CA ALA A 68 -4.03 -15.07 -12.32
C ALA A 68 -3.60 -16.28 -11.47
N GLU A 69 -2.96 -17.27 -12.09
CA GLU A 69 -2.39 -18.43 -11.42
C GLU A 69 -1.31 -18.03 -10.41
N GLY A 70 -0.41 -17.11 -10.78
CA GLY A 70 0.59 -16.57 -9.87
C GLY A 70 -0.03 -15.88 -8.66
N GLN A 71 -1.12 -15.13 -8.86
CA GLN A 71 -1.86 -14.50 -7.77
C GLN A 71 -2.48 -15.52 -6.83
N GLU A 72 -3.11 -16.56 -7.40
CA GLU A 72 -3.72 -17.64 -6.62
C GLU A 72 -2.67 -18.40 -5.82
N LEU A 73 -1.52 -18.69 -6.43
CA LEU A 73 -0.41 -19.38 -5.81
C LEU A 73 0.11 -18.60 -4.60
N TYR A 74 0.32 -17.29 -4.71
CA TYR A 74 0.68 -16.46 -3.57
C TYR A 74 -0.40 -16.49 -2.48
N ASN A 75 -1.67 -16.41 -2.86
CA ASN A 75 -2.76 -16.42 -1.88
C ASN A 75 -2.84 -17.72 -1.09
N LYS A 76 -2.42 -18.85 -1.68
CA LYS A 76 -2.36 -20.14 -1.02
C LYS A 76 -1.13 -20.29 -0.13
N THR A 77 0.03 -19.86 -0.59
CA THR A 77 1.30 -20.10 0.10
C THR A 77 1.67 -19.03 1.10
N ARG A 78 1.41 -17.76 0.78
CA ARG A 78 1.79 -16.58 1.56
C ARG A 78 3.31 -16.45 1.81
N LEU A 79 4.11 -17.13 1.05
CA LEU A 79 5.57 -17.05 1.12
C LEU A 79 6.10 -15.84 0.36
N SER A 80 7.30 -15.38 0.67
CA SER A 80 8.01 -14.49 -0.24
C SER A 80 8.33 -15.20 -1.55
N ILE A 81 8.53 -14.46 -2.64
CA ILE A 81 8.88 -15.09 -3.92
C ILE A 81 10.21 -15.87 -3.82
N GLY A 82 11.16 -15.38 -3.03
CA GLY A 82 12.43 -16.05 -2.78
C GLY A 82 12.26 -17.38 -2.02
N ASP A 83 11.36 -17.41 -1.04
CA ASP A 83 11.04 -18.64 -0.30
C ASP A 83 10.28 -19.62 -1.20
N ALA A 84 9.32 -19.13 -1.99
CA ALA A 84 8.56 -19.97 -2.93
C ALA A 84 9.46 -20.65 -3.98
N VAL A 85 10.49 -19.94 -4.45
CA VAL A 85 11.50 -20.54 -5.35
C VAL A 85 12.37 -21.55 -4.60
N ARG A 86 12.80 -21.23 -3.40
CA ARG A 86 13.63 -22.15 -2.58
C ARG A 86 12.90 -23.42 -2.21
N GLU A 87 11.60 -23.35 -1.97
CA GLU A 87 10.75 -24.50 -1.66
C GLU A 87 10.27 -25.25 -2.91
N GLY A 88 10.66 -24.81 -4.11
CA GLY A 88 10.26 -25.44 -5.37
C GLY A 88 8.78 -25.27 -5.73
N ILE A 89 8.12 -24.27 -5.15
CA ILE A 89 6.72 -23.91 -5.47
C ILE A 89 6.66 -23.13 -6.78
N ILE A 90 7.68 -22.33 -7.05
CA ILE A 90 7.89 -21.59 -8.29
C ILE A 90 9.23 -22.01 -8.86
N ASP A 91 9.22 -22.51 -10.08
CA ASP A 91 10.46 -22.89 -10.76
C ASP A 91 11.25 -21.63 -11.21
N GLU A 92 12.58 -21.73 -11.25
CA GLU A 92 13.43 -20.63 -11.74
C GLU A 92 13.11 -20.24 -13.19
N GLY A 93 12.70 -21.21 -14.02
CA GLY A 93 12.29 -21.02 -15.40
C GLY A 93 10.82 -20.67 -15.61
N GLU A 94 10.07 -20.45 -14.54
CA GLU A 94 8.63 -20.18 -14.60
C GLU A 94 8.32 -18.89 -15.37
N SER A 95 7.13 -18.84 -15.96
CA SER A 95 6.65 -17.72 -16.75
C SER A 95 6.82 -16.35 -16.07
N PRO A 96 7.30 -15.33 -16.78
CA PRO A 96 7.37 -13.97 -16.27
C PRO A 96 6.02 -13.43 -15.80
N TYR A 97 4.92 -13.87 -16.42
CA TYR A 97 3.56 -13.45 -16.07
C TYR A 97 3.11 -14.08 -14.75
N LEU A 98 3.36 -15.37 -14.53
CA LEU A 98 3.09 -16.05 -13.27
C LEU A 98 3.87 -15.39 -12.13
N ARG A 99 5.17 -15.20 -12.30
CA ARG A 99 6.03 -14.55 -11.32
C ARG A 99 5.56 -13.12 -11.02
N LYS A 100 5.13 -12.38 -12.04
CA LYS A 100 4.57 -11.03 -11.86
C LYS A 100 3.26 -11.07 -11.08
N GLY A 101 2.34 -11.97 -11.40
CA GLY A 101 1.11 -12.16 -10.65
C GLY A 101 1.35 -12.45 -9.18
N TYR A 102 2.30 -13.32 -8.88
CA TYR A 102 2.72 -13.67 -7.53
C TYR A 102 3.22 -12.44 -6.76
N ARG A 103 4.16 -11.67 -7.35
CA ARG A 103 4.76 -10.47 -6.75
C ARG A 103 3.72 -9.36 -6.52
N VAL A 104 2.82 -9.15 -7.47
CA VAL A 104 1.72 -8.17 -7.35
C VAL A 104 0.80 -8.52 -6.20
N SER A 105 0.43 -9.80 -6.06
CA SER A 105 -0.37 -10.26 -4.91
C SER A 105 0.36 -10.05 -3.59
N GLN A 106 1.64 -10.35 -3.54
CA GLN A 106 2.47 -10.11 -2.35
C GLN A 106 2.47 -8.63 -1.98
N LEU A 107 2.74 -7.73 -2.94
CA LEU A 107 2.76 -6.28 -2.69
C LEU A 107 1.40 -5.74 -2.23
N ASN A 108 0.30 -6.22 -2.81
CA ASN A 108 -1.04 -5.81 -2.39
C ASN A 108 -1.35 -6.23 -0.95
N VAL A 109 -0.95 -7.43 -0.55
CA VAL A 109 -1.12 -7.90 0.83
C VAL A 109 -0.26 -7.09 1.79
N LEU A 110 0.99 -6.80 1.43
CA LEU A 110 1.89 -5.97 2.22
C LEU A 110 1.35 -4.53 2.36
N ALA A 111 0.81 -3.96 1.27
CA ALA A 111 0.21 -2.62 1.31
C ALA A 111 -1.00 -2.55 2.28
N ASN A 112 -1.86 -3.55 2.26
CA ASN A 112 -3.00 -3.63 3.17
C ASN A 112 -2.55 -3.87 4.62
N LYS A 113 -1.53 -4.72 4.82
CA LYS A 113 -0.92 -4.95 6.13
C LYS A 113 -0.35 -3.65 6.69
N TYR A 114 0.40 -2.88 5.89
CA TYR A 114 0.91 -1.58 6.29
C TYR A 114 -0.19 -0.65 6.79
N ALA A 115 -1.28 -0.51 6.03
CA ALA A 115 -2.39 0.36 6.38
C ALA A 115 -3.07 -0.06 7.70
N THR A 116 -3.24 -1.36 7.90
CA THR A 116 -3.83 -1.91 9.13
C THR A 116 -2.91 -1.70 10.33
N ASP A 117 -1.64 -2.06 10.20
CA ASP A 117 -0.66 -1.99 11.28
C ASP A 117 -0.40 -0.53 11.71
N LEU A 118 -0.39 0.41 10.76
CA LEU A 118 -0.23 1.84 11.05
C LEU A 118 -1.43 2.38 11.87
N ASN A 119 -2.65 1.96 11.55
CA ASN A 119 -3.84 2.34 12.33
C ASN A 119 -3.84 1.71 13.72
N VAL A 120 -3.45 0.45 13.83
CA VAL A 120 -3.30 -0.23 15.14
C VAL A 120 -2.26 0.49 16.00
N ALA A 121 -1.15 0.92 15.40
CA ALA A 121 -0.10 1.65 16.11
C ALA A 121 -0.58 3.01 16.65
N LEU A 122 -1.45 3.73 15.91
CA LEU A 122 -2.07 4.97 16.36
C LEU A 122 -2.84 4.78 17.68
N GLU A 123 -3.62 3.70 17.75
CA GLU A 123 -4.43 3.39 18.94
C GLU A 123 -3.56 2.87 20.10
N ALA A 124 -2.72 1.89 19.81
CA ALA A 124 -1.91 1.23 20.83
C ALA A 124 -0.95 2.19 21.53
N GLN A 125 -0.37 3.15 20.80
CA GLN A 125 0.57 4.12 21.35
C GLN A 125 -0.09 5.44 21.75
N GLN A 126 -1.40 5.57 21.56
CA GLN A 126 -2.17 6.77 21.89
C GLN A 126 -1.51 8.07 21.37
N LEU A 127 -0.96 8.00 20.17
CA LEU A 127 -0.16 9.09 19.57
C LEU A 127 -0.93 10.42 19.47
N TYR A 128 -2.25 10.35 19.43
CA TYR A 128 -3.13 11.50 19.42
C TYR A 128 -3.11 12.32 20.72
N LYS A 129 -2.62 11.76 21.83
CA LYS A 129 -2.43 12.50 23.10
C LYS A 129 -1.22 13.44 23.04
N ASN A 130 -0.30 13.23 22.11
CA ASN A 130 0.75 14.17 21.83
C ASN A 130 0.25 15.21 20.81
N GLY A 131 0.02 16.43 21.25
CA GLY A 131 -0.51 17.53 20.42
C GLY A 131 0.43 18.05 19.32
N ASN A 132 1.55 17.36 19.03
CA ASN A 132 2.53 17.77 18.03
C ASN A 132 2.33 17.06 16.68
N PRO A 133 1.82 17.75 15.65
CA PRO A 133 1.62 17.17 14.31
C PRO A 133 2.92 16.65 13.68
N ALA A 134 4.05 17.32 13.94
CA ALA A 134 5.34 16.88 13.41
C ALA A 134 5.78 15.53 14.00
N ALA A 135 5.42 15.25 15.26
CA ALA A 135 5.68 13.95 15.86
C ALA A 135 4.86 12.83 15.19
N ALA A 136 3.59 13.08 14.83
CA ALA A 136 2.77 12.14 14.11
C ALA A 136 3.32 11.86 12.69
N ALA A 137 3.74 12.90 11.97
CA ALA A 137 4.35 12.75 10.65
C ALA A 137 5.66 11.96 10.73
N LYS A 138 6.53 12.29 11.69
CA LYS A 138 7.78 11.56 11.91
C LYS A 138 7.53 10.09 12.28
N PHE A 139 6.49 9.83 13.08
CA PHE A 139 6.11 8.46 13.42
C PHE A 139 5.74 7.67 12.17
N SER A 140 4.86 8.20 11.30
CA SER A 140 4.43 7.48 10.10
C SER A 140 5.60 7.22 9.14
N GLN A 141 6.56 8.16 9.04
CA GLN A 141 7.78 7.96 8.25
C GLN A 141 8.64 6.83 8.82
N ASN A 142 8.96 6.89 10.11
CA ASN A 142 9.75 5.85 10.77
C ASN A 142 9.05 4.47 10.71
N PHE A 143 7.72 4.47 10.75
CA PHE A 143 6.95 3.24 10.60
C PHE A 143 7.09 2.65 9.20
N TYR A 144 7.05 3.51 8.16
CA TYR A 144 7.28 3.10 6.79
C TYR A 144 8.69 2.53 6.59
N ASP A 145 9.70 3.21 7.09
CA ASP A 145 11.11 2.78 6.95
C ASP A 145 11.32 1.38 7.57
N LYS A 146 10.78 1.17 8.78
CA LYS A 146 10.81 -0.14 9.44
C LYS A 146 10.01 -1.20 8.69
N PHE A 147 8.88 -0.82 8.09
CA PHE A 147 8.07 -1.72 7.30
C PHE A 147 8.80 -2.17 6.03
N VAL A 148 9.50 -1.26 5.36
CA VAL A 148 10.33 -1.56 4.19
C VAL A 148 11.42 -2.57 4.55
N GLU A 149 12.12 -2.35 5.66
CA GLU A 149 13.18 -3.22 6.15
C GLU A 149 12.64 -4.61 6.55
N ALA A 150 11.58 -4.63 7.36
CA ALA A 150 11.02 -5.87 7.91
C ALA A 150 10.40 -6.80 6.85
N ASN A 151 10.01 -6.26 5.69
CA ASN A 151 9.39 -7.04 4.60
C ASN A 151 10.29 -7.18 3.37
N ASP A 152 11.58 -6.84 3.48
CA ASP A 152 12.57 -6.92 2.40
C ASP A 152 12.06 -6.36 1.07
N LEU A 153 11.51 -5.14 1.11
CA LEU A 153 10.95 -4.50 -0.08
C LEU A 153 12.03 -4.14 -1.12
N SER A 154 13.31 -4.20 -0.75
CA SER A 154 14.44 -4.04 -1.67
C SER A 154 14.50 -5.14 -2.74
N ALA A 155 13.86 -6.30 -2.49
CA ALA A 155 13.77 -7.40 -3.46
C ALA A 155 12.82 -7.11 -4.63
N PHE A 156 12.03 -6.02 -4.56
CA PHE A 156 11.09 -5.63 -5.62
C PHE A 156 11.69 -4.52 -6.48
N ALA A 157 11.32 -4.53 -7.78
CA ALA A 157 11.71 -3.44 -8.65
C ALA A 157 11.06 -2.11 -8.22
N PRO A 158 11.76 -0.96 -8.33
CA PRO A 158 11.20 0.34 -7.97
C PRO A 158 9.87 0.66 -8.68
N THR A 159 9.72 0.19 -9.93
CA THR A 159 8.49 0.33 -10.71
C THR A 159 7.33 -0.46 -10.15
N GLU A 160 7.58 -1.66 -9.62
CA GLU A 160 6.56 -2.48 -8.96
C GLU A 160 6.11 -1.83 -7.65
N LEU A 161 7.05 -1.33 -6.85
CA LEU A 161 6.74 -0.61 -5.62
C LEU A 161 5.93 0.65 -5.91
N ALA A 162 6.32 1.44 -6.92
CA ALA A 162 5.60 2.65 -7.31
C ALA A 162 4.19 2.36 -7.83
N GLU A 163 3.99 1.24 -8.52
CA GLU A 163 2.70 0.89 -9.11
C GLU A 163 1.73 0.25 -8.10
N PHE A 164 2.23 -0.63 -7.22
CA PHE A 164 1.37 -1.50 -6.41
C PHE A 164 1.40 -1.20 -4.91
N LEU A 165 2.51 -0.72 -4.36
CA LEU A 165 2.65 -0.44 -2.93
C LEU A 165 2.42 1.04 -2.61
N THR A 166 3.11 1.94 -3.31
CA THR A 166 3.16 3.36 -2.99
C THR A 166 1.79 4.03 -2.91
N PRO A 167 0.83 3.82 -3.82
CA PRO A 167 -0.47 4.48 -3.75
C PRO A 167 -1.25 4.14 -2.48
N THR A 168 -1.18 2.88 -2.05
CA THR A 168 -1.89 2.41 -0.84
C THR A 168 -1.22 2.92 0.42
N THR A 169 0.11 2.90 0.49
CA THR A 169 0.85 3.41 1.66
C THR A 169 0.72 4.91 1.81
N GLN A 170 0.72 5.68 0.72
CA GLN A 170 0.46 7.12 0.76
C GLN A 170 -0.96 7.42 1.26
N LYS A 171 -1.96 6.70 0.76
CA LYS A 171 -3.34 6.83 1.22
C LYS A 171 -3.46 6.48 2.71
N ALA A 172 -2.79 5.43 3.16
CA ALA A 172 -2.76 5.03 4.56
C ALA A 172 -2.11 6.10 5.46
N ASN A 173 -1.00 6.70 5.03
CA ASN A 173 -0.35 7.80 5.75
C ASN A 173 -1.25 9.03 5.84
N ALA A 174 -1.92 9.41 4.77
CA ALA A 174 -2.88 10.52 4.79
C ALA A 174 -4.06 10.24 5.74
N ALA A 175 -4.61 9.04 5.71
CA ALA A 175 -5.67 8.61 6.62
C ALA A 175 -5.21 8.60 8.08
N PHE A 176 -4.00 8.12 8.35
CA PHE A 176 -3.40 8.15 9.68
C PHE A 176 -3.31 9.58 10.24
N ILE A 177 -2.78 10.53 9.48
CA ILE A 177 -2.65 11.93 9.90
C ILE A 177 -4.05 12.55 10.15
N SER A 178 -5.02 12.25 9.31
CA SER A 178 -6.40 12.71 9.49
C SER A 178 -7.02 12.15 10.77
N SER A 179 -6.89 10.85 11.00
CA SER A 179 -7.40 10.17 12.21
C SER A 179 -6.71 10.69 13.48
N TRP A 180 -5.38 10.86 13.42
CA TRP A 180 -4.63 11.46 14.51
C TRP A 180 -5.17 12.85 14.87
N LYS A 181 -5.37 13.71 13.88
CA LYS A 181 -5.88 15.08 14.08
C LYS A 181 -7.27 15.06 14.74
N THR A 182 -8.18 14.25 14.23
CA THR A 182 -9.55 14.14 14.77
C THR A 182 -9.53 13.68 16.22
N LYS A 183 -8.76 12.63 16.53
CA LYS A 183 -8.65 12.09 17.89
C LYS A 183 -7.95 13.05 18.85
N ASN A 184 -6.93 13.78 18.38
CA ASN A 184 -6.25 14.79 19.19
C ASN A 184 -7.22 15.92 19.58
N ILE A 185 -8.03 16.42 18.64
CA ILE A 185 -9.05 17.45 18.94
C ILE A 185 -10.07 16.93 19.96
N SER A 186 -10.55 15.71 19.79
CA SER A 186 -11.51 15.09 20.73
C SER A 186 -10.89 14.96 22.13
N TRP A 187 -9.67 14.43 22.21
CA TRP A 187 -8.97 14.29 23.46
C TRP A 187 -8.72 15.64 24.16
N GLN A 188 -8.31 16.69 23.43
CA GLN A 188 -8.15 18.02 24.01
C GLN A 188 -9.44 18.60 24.57
N ARG A 189 -10.58 18.33 23.92
CA ARG A 189 -11.90 18.77 24.43
C ARG A 189 -12.32 18.06 25.71
N GLU A 190 -11.89 16.83 25.90
CA GLU A 190 -12.16 16.06 27.12
C GLU A 190 -11.29 16.49 28.31
N GLN A 191 -10.17 17.21 28.05
CA GLN A 191 -9.26 17.70 29.09
C GLN A 191 -9.61 19.11 29.58
N ASN A 192 -10.45 19.86 28.84
CA ASN A 192 -10.93 21.21 29.19
C ASN A 192 -12.33 21.16 29.79
#